data_4242a88b9cd2099a073ae2698e72c021
#
_entry.id   4242a88b9cd2099a073ae2698e72c021
#
_cell.length_a   1.000
_cell.length_b   1.000
_cell.length_c   1.000
_cell.angle_alpha   90.00
_cell.angle_beta   90.00
_cell.angle_gamma   90.00
#
_symmetry.space_group_name_H-M   'P 1'
#
loop_
_entity.id
_entity.type
_entity.pdbx_description
1 polymer ?
#
loop_
_entity_poly.entity_id
_entity_poly.type
_entity_poly.pdbx_seq_one_letter_code
_entity_poly.pdbx_strand_id
1 'polypeptide(L)'
;MLCAHTIRRLKPGSYDEFVEKFVPTAEEAPSGWVRFHVLRSLADENEVITFGFFDGTLEDLDRSQHDGGYEGLRDSIAPLVDSVVSNGVYEIVTSLTVEGAASS
;
A
#
# COMPACT_ATOMS: atom_id res chain seq x y z
N MET A 1 2.28 16.05 0.21
CA MET A 1 2.46 14.60 0.47
C MET A 1 1.15 13.88 0.26
N LEU A 2 1.15 12.89 -0.58
CA LEU A 2 -0.02 12.08 -0.88
C LEU A 2 0.09 10.73 -0.18
N CYS A 3 -1.06 10.10 0.08
CA CYS A 3 -1.15 8.75 0.60
C CYS A 3 -2.02 7.92 -0.34
N ALA A 4 -1.43 6.93 -0.99
CA ALA A 4 -2.16 5.94 -1.78
C ALA A 4 -2.53 4.79 -0.86
N HIS A 5 -3.80 4.43 -0.82
CA HIS A 5 -4.36 3.55 0.20
C HIS A 5 -5.25 2.51 -0.45
N THR A 6 -5.09 1.25 -0.05
CA THR A 6 -5.94 0.16 -0.52
C THR A 6 -6.27 -0.79 0.62
N ILE A 7 -7.54 -1.09 0.80
CA ILE A 7 -8.02 -2.12 1.72
C ILE A 7 -8.44 -3.32 0.88
N ARG A 8 -7.84 -4.48 1.14
CA ARG A 8 -8.15 -5.72 0.43
C ARG A 8 -8.59 -6.79 1.40
N ARG A 9 -9.53 -7.59 0.96
CA ARG A 9 -9.85 -8.84 1.63
C ARG A 9 -9.19 -9.96 0.84
N LEU A 10 -8.30 -10.69 1.48
CA LEU A 10 -7.58 -11.80 0.85
C LEU A 10 -8.37 -13.09 0.97
N LYS A 11 -8.09 -14.03 0.08
CA LYS A 11 -8.58 -15.39 0.23
C LYS A 11 -7.92 -16.02 1.44
N PRO A 12 -8.61 -16.94 2.14
CA PRO A 12 -8.04 -17.59 3.34
C PRO A 12 -6.67 -18.20 3.07
N GLY A 13 -5.72 -17.93 3.97
CA GLY A 13 -4.36 -18.47 3.87
C GLY A 13 -3.43 -17.76 2.88
N SER A 14 -3.85 -16.66 2.29
CA SER A 14 -3.06 -15.98 1.25
C SER A 14 -2.17 -14.83 1.77
N TYR A 15 -2.20 -14.52 3.07
CA TYR A 15 -1.52 -13.36 3.62
C TYR A 15 -0.01 -13.40 3.39
N ASP A 16 0.63 -14.51 3.71
CA ASP A 16 2.09 -14.62 3.60
C ASP A 16 2.55 -14.47 2.15
N GLU A 17 1.85 -15.13 1.23
CA GLU A 17 2.17 -15.02 -0.19
C GLU A 17 1.94 -13.60 -0.71
N PHE A 18 0.89 -12.93 -0.23
CA PHE A 18 0.63 -11.55 -0.58
C PHE A 18 1.80 -10.65 -0.17
N VAL A 19 2.28 -10.79 1.06
CA VAL A 19 3.41 -9.99 1.57
C VAL A 19 4.69 -10.30 0.78
N GLU A 20 4.96 -11.56 0.47
CA GLU A 20 6.11 -11.97 -0.32
C GLU A 20 6.14 -11.31 -1.70
N LYS A 21 4.97 -11.08 -2.30
CA LYS A 21 4.88 -10.44 -3.61
C LYS A 21 4.87 -8.93 -3.51
N PHE A 22 4.25 -8.37 -2.47
CA PHE A 22 4.10 -6.93 -2.33
C PHE A 22 5.40 -6.24 -1.93
N VAL A 23 6.10 -6.77 -0.91
CA VAL A 23 7.26 -6.10 -0.33
C VAL A 23 8.39 -5.86 -1.33
N PRO A 24 8.82 -6.84 -2.13
CA PRO A 24 9.90 -6.58 -3.10
C PRO A 24 9.54 -5.49 -4.12
N THR A 25 8.29 -5.47 -4.57
CA THR A 25 7.85 -4.44 -5.53
C THR A 25 7.83 -3.06 -4.87
N ALA A 26 7.41 -2.98 -3.61
CA ALA A 26 7.42 -1.73 -2.86
C ALA A 26 8.84 -1.22 -2.63
N GLU A 27 9.79 -2.11 -2.36
CA GLU A 27 11.20 -1.74 -2.17
C GLU A 27 11.83 -1.21 -3.46
N GLU A 28 11.34 -1.62 -4.61
CA GLU A 28 11.82 -1.20 -5.93
C GLU A 28 10.99 -0.06 -6.52
N ALA A 29 10.17 0.59 -5.69
CA ALA A 29 9.29 1.66 -6.16
C ALA A 29 10.09 2.82 -6.76
N PRO A 30 9.54 3.47 -7.80
CA PRO A 30 10.21 4.61 -8.44
C PRO A 30 10.35 5.80 -7.50
N SER A 31 11.14 6.75 -7.95
CA SER A 31 11.35 8.01 -7.24
C SER A 31 10.03 8.71 -6.89
N GLY A 32 9.98 9.31 -5.73
CA GLY A 32 8.79 9.98 -5.19
C GLY A 32 8.15 9.23 -4.04
N TRP A 33 8.23 7.92 -4.03
CA TRP A 33 7.71 7.12 -2.92
C TRP A 33 8.65 7.23 -1.72
N VAL A 34 8.06 7.51 -0.55
CA VAL A 34 8.81 7.74 0.69
C VAL A 34 8.83 6.48 1.55
N ARG A 35 7.68 5.85 1.74
CA ARG A 35 7.56 4.61 2.52
C ARG A 35 6.25 3.91 2.20
N PHE A 36 6.21 2.64 2.53
CA PHE A 36 5.01 1.82 2.43
C PHE A 36 4.74 1.11 3.74
N HIS A 37 3.47 0.84 4.01
CA HIS A 37 3.04 0.07 5.16
C HIS A 37 2.07 -1.02 4.71
N VAL A 38 2.19 -2.18 5.35
CA VAL A 38 1.22 -3.26 5.23
C VAL A 38 0.65 -3.47 6.63
N LEU A 39 -0.65 -3.29 6.77
CA LEU A 39 -1.36 -3.47 8.03
C LEU A 39 -2.25 -4.68 7.93
N ARG A 40 -2.27 -5.50 8.97
CA ARG A 40 -3.15 -6.65 9.07
C ARG A 40 -4.17 -6.41 10.17
N SER A 41 -5.44 -6.67 9.88
CA SER A 41 -6.47 -6.54 10.88
C SER A 41 -6.28 -7.53 12.01
N LEU A 42 -6.43 -7.07 13.25
CA LEU A 42 -6.42 -7.96 14.40
C LEU A 42 -7.77 -8.67 14.60
N ALA A 43 -8.81 -8.18 13.93
CA ALA A 43 -10.15 -8.77 14.00
C ALA A 43 -10.40 -9.77 12.86
N ASP A 44 -9.72 -9.60 11.73
CA ASP A 44 -9.90 -10.45 10.54
C ASP A 44 -8.55 -10.65 9.87
N GLU A 45 -7.99 -11.84 9.99
CA GLU A 45 -6.66 -12.16 9.45
C GLU A 45 -6.56 -12.07 7.93
N ASN A 46 -7.69 -12.03 7.25
CA ASN A 46 -7.74 -11.93 5.78
C ASN A 46 -7.88 -10.50 5.27
N GLU A 47 -8.05 -9.54 6.17
CA GLU A 47 -8.13 -8.14 5.77
C GLU A 47 -6.78 -7.46 5.93
N VAL A 48 -6.29 -6.86 4.84
CA VAL A 48 -5.04 -6.12 4.84
C VAL A 48 -5.24 -4.73 4.28
N ILE A 49 -4.48 -3.79 4.82
CA ILE A 49 -4.44 -2.42 4.32
C ILE A 49 -3.01 -2.17 3.87
N THR A 50 -2.85 -1.70 2.63
CA THR A 50 -1.56 -1.22 2.17
C THR A 50 -1.67 0.27 1.91
N PHE A 51 -0.67 1.03 2.33
CA PHE A 51 -0.62 2.43 1.97
C PHE A 51 0.83 2.88 1.79
N GLY A 52 1.01 3.82 0.88
CA GLY A 52 2.31 4.39 0.59
C GLY A 52 2.22 5.91 0.60
N PHE A 53 3.30 6.54 1.06
CA PHE A 53 3.43 7.99 1.05
C PHE A 53 4.23 8.40 -0.18
N PHE A 54 3.70 9.38 -0.91
CA PHE A 54 4.29 9.86 -2.16
C PHE A 54 4.52 11.37 -2.09
N ASP A 55 5.75 11.78 -2.38
CA ASP A 55 6.11 13.19 -2.45
C ASP A 55 6.06 13.64 -3.90
N GLY A 56 5.00 14.32 -4.28
CA GLY A 56 4.77 14.76 -5.63
C GLY A 56 3.32 15.12 -5.87
N THR A 57 2.97 15.35 -7.13
CA THR A 57 1.60 15.68 -7.53
C THR A 57 0.82 14.41 -7.82
N LEU A 58 -0.49 14.54 -7.94
CA LEU A 58 -1.36 13.43 -8.32
C LEU A 58 -0.98 12.89 -9.71
N GLU A 59 -0.59 13.77 -10.63
CA GLU A 59 -0.13 13.37 -11.96
C GLU A 59 1.17 12.56 -11.88
N ASP A 60 2.10 13.00 -11.04
CA ASP A 60 3.36 12.26 -10.82
C ASP A 60 3.11 10.89 -10.23
N LEU A 61 2.18 10.78 -9.28
CA LEU A 61 1.82 9.52 -8.67
C LEU A 61 1.22 8.56 -9.70
N ASP A 62 0.31 9.05 -10.52
CA ASP A 62 -0.33 8.26 -11.57
C ASP A 62 0.71 7.72 -12.56
N ARG A 63 1.64 8.56 -12.99
CA ARG A 63 2.74 8.16 -13.85
C ARG A 63 3.62 7.10 -13.20
N SER A 64 3.92 7.27 -11.92
CA SER A 64 4.72 6.32 -11.14
C SER A 64 4.06 4.95 -11.08
N GLN A 65 2.75 4.90 -10.91
CA GLN A 65 2.01 3.63 -10.85
C GLN A 65 2.03 2.89 -12.19
N HIS A 66 2.06 3.61 -13.31
CA HIS A 66 2.19 2.98 -14.62
C HIS A 66 3.59 2.47 -14.89
N ASP A 67 4.61 3.22 -14.49
CA ASP A 67 6.01 2.93 -14.84
C ASP A 67 6.71 2.00 -13.84
N GLY A 68 6.17 1.85 -12.64
CA GLY A 68 6.87 1.24 -11.53
C GLY A 68 6.62 -0.25 -11.30
N GLY A 69 6.05 -0.97 -12.24
CA GLY A 69 5.74 -2.40 -12.06
C GLY A 69 4.50 -2.66 -11.21
N TYR A 70 3.76 -1.62 -10.86
CA TYR A 70 2.56 -1.75 -10.03
C TYR A 70 1.48 -2.60 -10.71
N GLU A 71 1.33 -2.48 -12.03
CA GLU A 71 0.36 -3.28 -12.77
C GLU A 71 0.72 -4.76 -12.74
N GLY A 72 2.00 -5.08 -12.87
CA GLY A 72 2.49 -6.45 -12.75
C GLY A 72 2.26 -7.02 -11.35
N LEU A 73 2.48 -6.21 -10.31
CA LEU A 73 2.18 -6.61 -8.94
C LEU A 73 0.68 -6.90 -8.78
N ARG A 74 -0.17 -5.98 -9.27
CA ARG A 74 -1.61 -6.13 -9.15
C ARG A 74 -2.09 -7.42 -9.82
N ASP A 75 -1.58 -7.74 -11.00
CA ASP A 75 -1.89 -8.98 -11.70
C ASP A 75 -1.38 -10.20 -10.93
N SER A 76 -0.20 -10.09 -10.34
CA SER A 76 0.42 -11.17 -9.56
C SER A 76 -0.34 -11.50 -8.29
N ILE A 77 -0.93 -10.51 -7.62
CA ILE A 77 -1.68 -10.72 -6.38
C ILE A 77 -3.16 -10.96 -6.62
N ALA A 78 -3.68 -10.71 -7.81
CA ALA A 78 -5.11 -10.85 -8.10
C ALA A 78 -5.68 -12.22 -7.68
N PRO A 79 -4.99 -13.37 -7.91
CA PRO A 79 -5.51 -14.66 -7.46
C PRO A 79 -5.63 -14.80 -5.93
N LEU A 80 -4.93 -13.95 -5.17
CA LEU A 80 -4.93 -13.98 -3.71
C LEU A 80 -6.00 -13.09 -3.10
N VAL A 81 -6.57 -12.18 -3.90
CA VAL A 81 -7.50 -11.16 -3.44
C VAL A 81 -8.93 -11.62 -3.70
N ASP A 82 -9.72 -11.68 -2.63
CA ASP A 82 -11.15 -11.97 -2.73
C ASP A 82 -11.91 -10.72 -3.21
N SER A 83 -11.62 -9.58 -2.60
CA SER A 83 -12.22 -8.31 -3.01
C SER A 83 -11.35 -7.12 -2.61
N VAL A 84 -11.51 -6.03 -3.34
CA VAL A 84 -10.97 -4.73 -2.94
C VAL A 84 -12.09 -3.98 -2.24
N VAL A 85 -11.93 -3.73 -0.95
CA VAL A 85 -12.95 -3.06 -0.13
C VAL A 85 -12.97 -1.57 -0.41
N SER A 86 -11.78 -0.97 -0.52
CA SER A 86 -11.65 0.46 -0.77
C SER A 86 -10.27 0.74 -1.35
N ASN A 87 -10.18 1.72 -2.23
CA ASN A 87 -8.90 2.28 -2.61
C ASN A 87 -9.06 3.77 -2.91
N GLY A 88 -7.97 4.51 -2.83
CA GLY A 88 -8.00 5.93 -3.13
C GLY A 88 -6.67 6.59 -2.84
N VAL A 89 -6.59 7.83 -3.27
CA VAL A 89 -5.44 8.69 -3.00
C VAL A 89 -5.93 9.86 -2.18
N TYR A 90 -5.22 10.13 -1.09
CA TYR A 90 -5.57 11.16 -0.13
C TYR A 90 -4.41 12.14 0.01
N GLU A 91 -4.72 13.39 0.29
CA GLU A 91 -3.72 14.39 0.63
C GLU A 91 -3.53 14.40 2.14
N ILE A 92 -2.27 14.41 2.58
CA ILE A 92 -1.98 14.56 4.01
C ILE A 92 -2.12 16.03 4.35
N VAL A 93 -3.17 16.37 5.09
CA VAL A 93 -3.48 17.75 5.46
C VAL A 93 -2.71 18.16 6.71
N THR A 94 -2.59 17.24 7.67
CA THR A 94 -1.93 17.49 8.95
C THR A 94 -1.26 16.21 9.43
N SER A 95 -0.03 16.35 9.92
CA SER A 95 0.69 15.26 10.57
C SER A 95 1.10 15.70 11.96
N LEU A 96 0.81 14.87 12.95
CA LEU A 96 1.14 15.13 14.34
C LEU A 96 1.95 13.98 14.91
N THR A 97 2.97 14.33 15.69
CA THR A 97 3.74 13.35 16.46
C THR A 97 3.36 13.50 17.92
N VAL A 98 2.95 12.39 18.52
CA VAL A 98 2.61 12.39 19.95
C VAL A 98 3.91 12.36 20.75
N GLU A 99 4.06 13.28 21.70
CA GLU A 99 5.24 13.34 22.54
C GLU A 99 5.41 12.05 23.33
N GLY A 100 6.63 11.52 23.32
CA GLY A 100 6.93 10.27 24.00
C GLY A 100 6.59 9.02 23.19
N ALA A 101 6.03 9.16 21.97
CA ALA A 101 5.73 8.03 21.12
C ALA A 101 7.03 7.41 20.61
N ALA A 102 7.03 6.08 20.50
CA ALA A 102 8.15 5.37 19.89
C ALA A 102 8.25 5.74 18.40
N SER A 103 9.48 5.87 17.93
CA SER A 103 9.72 6.07 16.50
C SER A 103 9.33 4.81 15.75
N SER A 104 8.56 4.96 14.71
CA SER A 104 8.12 3.83 13.89
C SER A 104 8.66 3.91 12.48
#